data_02611bb6b3e864c6285ff12083be7ca1
#
_entry.id   02611bb6b3e864c6285ff12083be7ca1
#
_cell.length_a   1.000
_cell.length_b   1.000
_cell.length_c   1.000
_cell.angle_alpha   90.00
_cell.angle_beta   90.00
_cell.angle_gamma   90.00
#
_symmetry.space_group_name_H-M   'P 1'
#
loop_
_entity.id
_entity.type
_entity.pdbx_description
1 polymer ?
#
loop_
_entity_poly.entity_id
_entity_poly.type
_entity_poly.pdbx_seq_one_letter_code
_entity_poly.pdbx_strand_id
1 'polypeptide(L)'
;NNINSRMLITGVSKGVKYSDIIKNRDSKKDRIDLGYNAQSTLGNALETALWVKERNINDIILITDNWHMPRTLLLFKASMPNREIVPYALKTGNFKFKDYLQFYNRTFFIYEEHMKYIIAHVQVLYLWLSN
;
A
#
# COMPACT_ATOMS: atom_id res chain seq x y z
N ASN A 1 26.62 9.47 0.71
CA ASN A 1 25.48 9.54 -0.20
C ASN A 1 24.22 9.86 0.61
N ASN A 2 23.82 11.11 0.56
CA ASN A 2 22.62 11.58 1.27
C ASN A 2 21.40 11.17 0.43
N ILE A 3 20.88 9.96 0.66
CA ILE A 3 19.67 9.51 0.00
C ILE A 3 18.51 10.36 0.53
N ASN A 4 18.04 11.28 -0.28
CA ASN A 4 16.94 12.18 0.06
C ASN A 4 15.58 11.49 -0.12
N SER A 5 15.45 10.27 0.42
CA SER A 5 14.23 9.49 0.33
C SER A 5 13.17 10.00 1.31
N ARG A 6 11.95 10.14 0.83
CA ARG A 6 10.76 10.43 1.64
C ARG A 6 9.91 9.16 1.79
N MET A 7 9.11 9.11 2.83
CA MET A 7 8.18 8.01 3.08
C MET A 7 6.75 8.56 3.18
N LEU A 8 5.82 7.90 2.53
CA LEU A 8 4.38 8.10 2.75
C LEU A 8 3.81 6.82 3.40
N ILE A 9 3.10 6.99 4.50
CA ILE A 9 2.30 5.94 5.13
C ILE A 9 0.84 6.23 4.81
N THR A 10 0.23 5.42 3.94
CA THR A 10 -1.16 5.58 3.50
C THR A 10 -2.14 4.80 4.35
N GLY A 11 -3.44 5.16 4.29
CA GLY A 11 -4.50 4.46 5.01
C GLY A 11 -4.44 4.61 6.52
N VAL A 12 -3.87 5.71 6.99
CA VAL A 12 -3.80 6.01 8.42
C VAL A 12 -5.18 6.44 8.90
N SER A 13 -5.66 5.84 10.00
CA SER A 13 -6.95 6.19 10.59
C SER A 13 -6.94 7.63 11.11
N LYS A 14 -8.08 8.34 10.95
CA LYS A 14 -8.26 9.69 11.47
C LYS A 14 -8.03 9.70 12.99
N GLY A 15 -7.16 10.59 13.46
CA GLY A 15 -6.80 10.69 14.89
C GLY A 15 -5.49 10.02 15.28
N VAL A 16 -4.94 9.12 14.48
CA VAL A 16 -3.61 8.55 14.71
C VAL A 16 -2.55 9.62 14.43
N LYS A 17 -1.67 9.85 15.39
CA LYS A 17 -0.60 10.84 15.29
C LYS A 17 0.71 10.17 14.88
N TYR A 18 1.63 10.97 14.36
CA TYR A 18 2.98 10.52 14.03
C TYR A 18 3.67 9.78 15.20
N SER A 19 3.51 10.29 16.43
CA SER A 19 4.06 9.69 17.66
C SER A 19 3.55 8.28 17.96
N ASP A 20 2.35 7.94 17.46
CA ASP A 20 1.72 6.64 17.71
C ASP A 20 2.29 5.56 16.79
N ILE A 21 2.76 5.96 15.62
CA ILE A 21 3.33 5.07 14.61
C ILE A 21 4.86 4.94 14.80
N ILE A 22 5.54 6.05 15.06
CA ILE A 22 7.00 6.12 15.12
C ILE A 22 7.46 6.40 16.54
N LYS A 23 7.89 5.34 17.21
CA LYS A 23 8.30 5.38 18.63
C LYS A 23 9.63 6.08 18.88
N ASN A 24 10.53 6.09 17.89
CA ASN A 24 11.83 6.77 18.01
C ASN A 24 11.74 8.18 17.44
N ARG A 25 12.09 9.16 18.27
CA ARG A 25 12.17 10.58 17.90
C ARG A 25 13.40 10.87 17.02
N ASP A 26 13.64 10.05 16.03
CA ASP A 26 14.76 10.26 15.12
C ASP A 26 14.53 11.49 14.23
N SER A 27 15.62 12.11 13.85
CA SER A 27 15.77 13.32 13.03
C SER A 27 15.14 13.26 11.63
N LYS A 28 14.30 12.26 11.35
CA LYS A 28 13.67 11.99 10.05
C LYS A 28 12.19 12.35 9.98
N LYS A 29 11.63 13.02 10.99
CA LYS A 29 10.21 13.40 11.02
C LYS A 29 9.78 14.18 9.79
N ASP A 30 10.64 15.06 9.30
CA ASP A 30 10.39 15.90 8.13
C ASP A 30 10.35 15.13 6.80
N ARG A 31 10.66 13.83 6.82
CA ARG A 31 10.69 12.97 5.64
C ARG A 31 9.57 11.93 5.60
N ILE A 32 8.70 11.93 6.61
CA ILE A 32 7.60 10.98 6.72
C ILE A 32 6.29 11.74 6.68
N ASP A 33 5.49 11.46 5.68
CA ASP A 33 4.14 11.99 5.49
C ASP A 33 3.11 10.92 5.88
N LEU A 34 1.97 11.33 6.44
CA LEU A 34 0.87 10.44 6.79
C LEU A 34 -0.34 10.75 5.90
N GLY A 35 -0.86 9.73 5.22
CA GLY A 35 -2.04 9.82 4.38
C GLY A 35 -3.30 9.37 5.14
N TYR A 36 -4.25 10.26 5.31
CA TYR A 36 -5.47 10.05 6.09
C TYR A 36 -6.75 9.95 5.26
N ASN A 37 -6.65 10.20 3.95
CA ASN A 37 -7.83 10.31 3.09
C ASN A 37 -8.27 8.96 2.50
N ALA A 38 -7.35 8.02 2.41
CA ALA A 38 -7.62 6.73 1.80
C ALA A 38 -8.31 5.77 2.78
N GLN A 39 -9.40 5.15 2.30
CA GLN A 39 -10.15 4.11 3.03
C GLN A 39 -10.16 2.77 2.27
N SER A 40 -9.42 2.67 1.19
CA SER A 40 -9.34 1.48 0.33
C SER A 40 -7.99 1.39 -0.35
N THR A 41 -7.66 0.24 -0.93
CA THR A 41 -6.40 0.07 -1.68
C THR A 41 -6.35 1.00 -2.90
N LEU A 42 -7.47 1.21 -3.59
CA LEU A 42 -7.54 2.19 -4.67
C LEU A 42 -7.34 3.62 -4.14
N GLY A 43 -7.96 3.95 -3.01
CA GLY A 43 -7.75 5.24 -2.34
C GLY A 43 -6.28 5.47 -1.98
N ASN A 44 -5.59 4.46 -1.45
CA ASN A 44 -4.16 4.52 -1.17
C ASN A 44 -3.33 4.79 -2.43
N ALA A 45 -3.68 4.16 -3.55
CA ALA A 45 -2.99 4.37 -4.82
C ALA A 45 -3.18 5.80 -5.36
N LEU A 46 -4.41 6.32 -5.31
CA LEU A 46 -4.73 7.68 -5.75
C LEU A 46 -4.10 8.74 -4.83
N GLU A 47 -4.15 8.55 -3.52
CA GLU A 47 -3.49 9.45 -2.56
C GLU A 47 -1.97 9.47 -2.78
N THR A 48 -1.36 8.30 -3.03
CA THR A 48 0.07 8.22 -3.35
C THR A 48 0.38 8.90 -4.69
N ALA A 49 -0.47 8.75 -5.70
CA ALA A 49 -0.28 9.39 -7.00
C ALA A 49 -0.25 10.93 -6.90
N LEU A 50 -1.14 11.50 -6.09
CA LEU A 50 -1.14 12.94 -5.79
C LEU A 50 0.15 13.36 -5.05
N TRP A 51 0.51 12.64 -4.01
CA TRP A 51 1.71 12.90 -3.21
C TRP A 51 3.00 12.84 -4.04
N VAL A 52 3.13 11.85 -4.92
CA VAL A 52 4.27 11.67 -5.84
C VAL A 52 4.34 12.83 -6.85
N LYS A 53 3.18 13.25 -7.39
CA LYS A 53 3.08 14.36 -8.34
C LYS A 53 3.49 15.68 -7.69
N GLU A 54 2.97 16.00 -6.51
CA GLU A 54 3.27 17.22 -5.77
C GLU A 54 4.75 17.37 -5.41
N ARG A 55 5.45 16.25 -5.22
CA ARG A 55 6.86 16.22 -4.80
C ARG A 55 7.84 15.89 -5.93
N ASN A 56 7.36 15.77 -7.17
CA ASN A 56 8.17 15.40 -8.33
C ASN A 56 9.01 14.13 -8.10
N ILE A 57 8.40 13.11 -7.45
CA ILE A 57 9.05 11.82 -7.21
C ILE A 57 8.83 10.95 -8.45
N ASN A 58 9.91 10.37 -9.00
CA ASN A 58 9.83 9.52 -10.18
C ASN A 58 9.65 8.04 -9.85
N ASP A 59 10.35 7.58 -8.82
CA ASP A 59 10.44 6.17 -8.47
C ASP A 59 9.97 5.96 -7.05
N ILE A 60 9.22 4.90 -6.81
CA ILE A 60 8.76 4.54 -5.47
C ILE A 60 9.06 3.07 -5.16
N ILE A 61 9.33 2.78 -3.90
CA ILE A 61 9.33 1.42 -3.37
C ILE A 61 7.98 1.22 -2.69
N LEU A 62 7.19 0.30 -3.22
CA LEU A 62 5.90 -0.08 -2.66
C LEU A 62 6.09 -1.21 -1.65
N ILE A 63 5.82 -0.93 -0.39
CA ILE A 63 5.97 -1.90 0.70
C ILE A 63 4.60 -2.30 1.21
N THR A 64 4.27 -3.58 1.16
CA THR A 64 3.05 -4.15 1.74
C THR A 64 3.23 -5.65 1.96
N ASP A 65 2.25 -6.30 2.57
CA ASP A 65 2.26 -7.74 2.79
C ASP A 65 2.22 -8.52 1.47
N ASN A 66 2.86 -9.69 1.45
CA ASN A 66 2.92 -10.53 0.26
C ASN A 66 1.53 -10.89 -0.31
N TRP A 67 0.52 -11.05 0.55
CA TRP A 67 -0.87 -11.36 0.15
C TRP A 67 -1.57 -10.18 -0.51
N HIS A 68 -1.25 -8.96 -0.08
CA HIS A 68 -1.81 -7.73 -0.61
C HIS A 68 -1.07 -7.21 -1.84
N MET A 69 0.19 -7.62 -2.04
CA MET A 69 1.06 -7.08 -3.08
C MET A 69 0.46 -7.18 -4.49
N PRO A 70 -0.10 -8.31 -4.96
CA PRO A 70 -0.62 -8.40 -6.34
C PRO A 70 -1.70 -7.36 -6.62
N ARG A 71 -2.67 -7.21 -5.72
CA ARG A 71 -3.76 -6.22 -5.85
C ARG A 71 -3.25 -4.79 -5.73
N THR A 72 -2.40 -4.53 -4.74
CA THR A 72 -1.86 -3.19 -4.50
C THR A 72 -1.02 -2.73 -5.68
N LEU A 73 -0.11 -3.57 -6.17
CA LEU A 73 0.75 -3.25 -7.32
C LEU A 73 -0.06 -2.97 -8.58
N LEU A 74 -1.12 -3.74 -8.85
CA LEU A 74 -2.03 -3.53 -9.97
C LEU A 74 -2.64 -2.12 -9.93
N LEU A 75 -3.23 -1.75 -8.79
CA LEU A 75 -3.91 -0.46 -8.61
C LEU A 75 -2.91 0.72 -8.64
N PHE A 76 -1.74 0.56 -8.03
CA PHE A 76 -0.69 1.58 -8.04
C PHE A 76 -0.15 1.82 -9.46
N LYS A 77 0.12 0.77 -10.24
CA LYS A 77 0.54 0.90 -11.65
C LYS A 77 -0.52 1.57 -12.51
N ALA A 78 -1.80 1.25 -12.29
CA ALA A 78 -2.90 1.88 -13.02
C ALA A 78 -3.06 3.38 -12.66
N SER A 79 -2.81 3.73 -11.39
CA SER A 79 -2.91 5.14 -10.93
C SER A 79 -1.68 5.98 -11.29
N MET A 80 -0.54 5.34 -11.58
CA MET A 80 0.73 5.99 -11.86
C MET A 80 1.47 5.30 -13.03
N PRO A 81 0.90 5.31 -14.26
CA PRO A 81 1.42 4.52 -15.39
C PRO A 81 2.83 4.95 -15.83
N ASN A 82 3.20 6.21 -15.57
CA ASN A 82 4.49 6.79 -15.96
C ASN A 82 5.54 6.81 -14.83
N ARG A 83 5.32 6.04 -13.76
CA ARG A 83 6.25 5.99 -12.61
C ARG A 83 6.83 4.59 -12.47
N GLU A 84 8.09 4.51 -12.08
CA GLU A 84 8.68 3.23 -11.69
C GLU A 84 8.21 2.83 -10.30
N ILE A 85 7.66 1.63 -10.17
CA ILE A 85 7.17 1.08 -8.91
C ILE A 85 7.88 -0.23 -8.65
N VAL A 86 8.76 -0.21 -7.65
CA VAL A 86 9.52 -1.40 -7.21
C VAL A 86 8.76 -2.06 -6.06
N PRO A 87 8.20 -3.26 -6.23
CA PRO A 87 7.48 -3.95 -5.17
C PRO A 87 8.44 -4.55 -4.14
N TYR A 88 8.15 -4.34 -2.85
CA TYR A 88 8.84 -4.98 -1.74
C TYR A 88 7.81 -5.66 -0.81
N ALA A 89 7.62 -6.97 -1.01
CA ALA A 89 6.65 -7.75 -0.26
C ALA A 89 7.21 -8.18 1.10
N LEU A 90 6.50 -7.83 2.18
CA LEU A 90 6.83 -8.30 3.52
C LEU A 90 6.28 -9.71 3.72
N LYS A 91 7.11 -10.61 4.24
CA LYS A 91 6.66 -11.93 4.66
C LYS A 91 5.95 -11.80 6.00
N THR A 92 4.65 -11.74 6.00
CA THR A 92 3.84 -11.78 7.22
C THR A 92 3.57 -13.22 7.64
N GLY A 93 4.06 -13.57 8.82
CA GLY A 93 3.71 -14.80 9.53
C GLY A 93 4.62 -16.00 9.27
N ASN A 94 5.37 -16.38 10.29
CA ASN A 94 5.87 -17.74 10.43
C ASN A 94 4.66 -18.68 10.66
N PHE A 95 4.34 -19.47 9.65
CA PHE A 95 3.30 -20.48 9.73
C PHE A 95 3.72 -21.56 10.73
N LYS A 96 3.17 -21.53 11.94
CA LYS A 96 3.25 -22.67 12.84
C LYS A 96 2.09 -23.60 12.50
N PHE A 97 2.39 -24.83 12.14
CA PHE A 97 1.49 -25.91 11.74
C PHE A 97 0.41 -26.25 12.80
N LYS A 98 0.45 -25.64 13.97
CA LYS A 98 -0.48 -25.86 15.09
C LYS A 98 -1.85 -25.21 14.95
N ASP A 99 -2.06 -24.37 13.94
CA ASP A 99 -3.29 -23.60 13.79
C ASP A 99 -4.26 -24.25 12.77
N TYR A 100 -4.49 -25.56 12.89
CA TYR A 100 -5.41 -26.30 12.00
C TYR A 100 -6.84 -25.75 12.02
N LEU A 101 -7.29 -25.18 13.14
CA LEU A 101 -8.57 -24.46 13.23
C LEU A 101 -8.55 -23.09 12.51
N GLN A 102 -7.38 -22.51 12.29
CA GLN A 102 -7.22 -21.29 11.49
C GLN A 102 -7.20 -21.57 9.98
N PHE A 103 -7.11 -22.82 9.55
CA PHE A 103 -7.11 -23.20 8.14
C PHE A 103 -8.40 -22.77 7.43
N TYR A 104 -9.54 -22.92 8.08
CA TYR A 104 -10.84 -22.50 7.53
C TYR A 104 -10.89 -20.97 7.34
N ASN A 105 -10.51 -20.20 8.35
CA ASN A 105 -10.44 -18.75 8.28
C ASN A 105 -9.42 -18.26 7.26
N ARG A 106 -8.36 -19.01 7.03
CA ARG A 106 -7.31 -18.69 6.06
C ARG A 106 -7.73 -18.96 4.62
N THR A 107 -8.45 -20.05 4.37
CA THR A 107 -9.02 -20.35 3.04
C THR A 107 -10.03 -19.27 2.65
N PHE A 108 -10.84 -18.81 3.60
CA PHE A 108 -11.77 -17.70 3.40
C PHE A 108 -11.01 -16.38 3.12
N PHE A 109 -9.93 -16.11 3.85
CA PHE A 109 -9.09 -14.94 3.64
C PHE A 109 -8.43 -14.94 2.24
N ILE A 110 -7.92 -16.08 1.79
CA ILE A 110 -7.34 -16.23 0.44
C ILE A 110 -8.42 -15.99 -0.62
N TYR A 111 -9.61 -16.56 -0.44
CA TYR A 111 -10.75 -16.33 -1.33
C TYR A 111 -11.14 -14.84 -1.37
N GLU A 112 -11.24 -14.20 -0.21
CA GLU A 112 -11.56 -12.78 -0.09
C GLU A 112 -10.54 -11.90 -0.82
N GLU A 113 -9.25 -12.17 -0.67
CA GLU A 113 -8.20 -11.43 -1.39
C GLU A 113 -8.23 -11.68 -2.90
N HIS A 114 -8.56 -12.90 -3.35
CA HIS A 114 -8.78 -13.19 -4.77
C HIS A 114 -9.97 -12.42 -5.34
N MET A 115 -11.08 -12.37 -4.62
CA MET A 115 -12.25 -11.58 -5.04
C MET A 115 -11.92 -10.08 -5.10
N LYS A 116 -11.20 -9.56 -4.12
CA LYS A 116 -10.73 -8.17 -4.13
C LYS A 116 -9.77 -7.89 -5.29
N TYR A 117 -8.95 -8.87 -5.68
CA TYR A 117 -8.07 -8.76 -6.83
C TYR A 117 -8.86 -8.70 -8.16
N ILE A 118 -9.91 -9.52 -8.30
CA ILE A 118 -10.80 -9.46 -9.47
C ILE A 118 -11.50 -8.10 -9.54
N ILE A 119 -12.02 -7.60 -8.41
CA ILE A 119 -12.63 -6.26 -8.33
C ILE A 119 -11.63 -5.17 -8.73
N ALA A 120 -10.36 -5.31 -8.33
CA ALA A 120 -9.31 -4.36 -8.71
C ALA A 120 -9.10 -4.28 -10.23
N HIS A 121 -9.25 -5.37 -10.98
CA HIS A 121 -9.21 -5.33 -12.46
C HIS A 121 -10.36 -4.52 -13.04
N VAL A 122 -11.56 -4.65 -12.49
CA VAL A 122 -12.72 -3.84 -12.91
C VAL A 122 -12.48 -2.35 -12.60
N GLN A 123 -11.90 -2.04 -11.45
CA GLN A 123 -11.53 -0.66 -11.09
C GLN A 123 -10.47 -0.08 -12.04
N VAL A 124 -9.48 -0.88 -12.44
CA VAL A 124 -8.47 -0.46 -13.43
C VAL A 124 -9.13 -0.18 -14.80
N LEU A 125 -10.04 -1.05 -15.24
CA LEU A 125 -10.78 -0.83 -16.47
C LEU A 125 -11.59 0.47 -16.42
N TYR A 126 -12.25 0.73 -15.29
CA TYR A 126 -12.99 1.97 -15.08
C TYR A 126 -12.06 3.20 -15.15
N LEU A 127 -10.91 3.18 -14.48
CA LEU A 127 -9.91 4.26 -14.54
C LEU A 127 -9.40 4.49 -15.97
N TRP A 128 -9.25 3.44 -16.75
CA TRP A 128 -8.81 3.54 -18.15
C TRP A 128 -9.87 4.13 -19.08
N LEU A 129 -11.14 3.81 -18.85
CA LEU A 129 -12.26 4.34 -19.62
C LEU A 129 -12.63 5.79 -19.25
N SER A 130 -12.24 6.26 -18.07
CA SER A 130 -12.58 7.60 -17.56
C SER A 130 -11.52 8.67 -17.81
N ASN A 131 -10.38 8.28 -18.37
CA ASN A 131 -9.31 9.18 -18.82
C ASN A 131 -9.32 9.35 -20.34
#